data_bce09914a996f61a5df9933431539c5f
#
_entry.id   bce09914a996f61a5df9933431539c5f
#
_cell.length_a   1.000
_cell.length_b   1.000
_cell.length_c   1.000
_cell.angle_alpha   90.00
_cell.angle_beta   90.00
_cell.angle_gamma   90.00
#
_symmetry.space_group_name_H-M   'P 1'
#
loop_
_entity.id
_entity.type
_entity.pdbx_description
1 polymer ?
#
loop_
_entity_poly.entity_id
_entity_poly.type
_entity_poly.pdbx_seq_one_letter_code
_entity_poly.pdbx_strand_id
1 'polypeptide(L)'
;MEENLCDEGQIPGDRLFELYRRWAEGGVGLTLTGNVMVAPDAMTGPGGVVLQAETDLDPFCHWAKAGTPPGGQLWMQINHPGRQVYEAMGETALSPSDVALDMGNLSKLFAQPRAMTEAEIETLIERFATTSQKAESAGFTGVQVHAAHGYLISQFLSPLSNRRTDQWGGDITNRSRIL
;
A
#
# COMPACT_ATOMS: atom_id res chain seq x y z
N MET A 1 4.17 -6.35 4.30
CA MET A 1 4.93 -7.50 3.76
C MET A 1 5.10 -7.26 2.27
N GLU A 2 6.12 -7.81 1.66
CA GLU A 2 6.41 -7.58 0.23
C GLU A 2 6.90 -8.89 -0.38
N GLU A 3 6.36 -9.28 -1.52
CA GLU A 3 6.92 -10.37 -2.33
C GLU A 3 7.88 -9.84 -3.39
N ASN A 4 7.65 -8.62 -3.89
CA ASN A 4 8.44 -8.00 -4.96
C ASN A 4 8.55 -8.89 -6.21
N LEU A 5 7.44 -9.49 -6.61
CA LEU A 5 7.33 -10.48 -7.69
C LEU A 5 6.40 -10.05 -8.81
N CYS A 6 6.08 -8.74 -8.95
CA CYS A 6 5.25 -8.28 -10.05
C CYS A 6 5.93 -8.54 -11.40
N ASP A 7 5.13 -8.63 -12.44
CA ASP A 7 5.57 -8.61 -13.83
C ASP A 7 5.69 -7.15 -14.34
N GLU A 8 6.10 -6.98 -15.59
CA GLU A 8 6.17 -5.68 -16.25
C GLU A 8 4.83 -4.96 -16.16
N GLY A 9 4.84 -3.65 -15.89
CA GLY A 9 3.62 -2.86 -15.67
C GLY A 9 3.08 -2.93 -14.23
N GLN A 10 3.84 -3.46 -13.27
CA GLN A 10 3.47 -3.51 -11.85
C GLN A 10 2.21 -4.36 -11.59
N ILE A 11 1.97 -5.37 -12.40
CA ILE A 11 0.83 -6.27 -12.30
C ILE A 11 1.23 -7.64 -11.71
N PRO A 12 0.29 -8.39 -11.09
CA PRO A 12 0.57 -9.76 -10.67
C PRO A 12 0.76 -10.68 -11.88
N GLY A 13 1.69 -11.63 -11.79
CA GLY A 13 1.96 -12.59 -12.83
C GLY A 13 2.17 -14.01 -12.31
N ASP A 14 2.62 -14.92 -13.18
CA ASP A 14 2.69 -16.37 -12.91
C ASP A 14 3.46 -16.71 -11.63
N ARG A 15 4.50 -15.96 -11.29
CA ARG A 15 5.27 -16.19 -10.05
C ARG A 15 4.42 -15.96 -8.79
N LEU A 16 3.60 -14.90 -8.78
CA LEU A 16 2.66 -14.63 -7.70
C LEU A 16 1.54 -15.67 -7.68
N PHE A 17 0.96 -15.99 -8.83
CA PHE A 17 -0.11 -16.99 -8.92
C PHE A 17 0.31 -18.34 -8.35
N GLU A 18 1.50 -18.81 -8.73
CA GLU A 18 2.03 -20.10 -8.26
C GLU A 18 2.35 -20.07 -6.75
N LEU A 19 2.93 -18.98 -6.24
CA LEU A 19 3.23 -18.81 -4.82
C LEU A 19 1.95 -18.90 -3.98
N TYR A 20 0.93 -18.12 -4.34
CA TYR A 20 -0.33 -18.06 -3.60
C TYR A 20 -1.15 -19.34 -3.75
N ARG A 21 -1.12 -19.98 -4.92
CA ARG A 21 -1.74 -21.29 -5.13
C ARG A 21 -1.18 -22.33 -4.16
N ARG A 22 0.14 -22.39 -3.98
CA ARG A 22 0.79 -23.33 -3.03
C ARG A 22 0.37 -23.06 -1.59
N TRP A 23 0.25 -21.81 -1.20
CA TRP A 23 -0.23 -21.45 0.13
C TRP A 23 -1.71 -21.81 0.32
N ALA A 24 -2.55 -21.59 -0.66
CA ALA A 24 -3.96 -21.96 -0.64
C ALA A 24 -4.14 -23.49 -0.51
N GLU A 25 -3.37 -24.28 -1.28
CA GLU A 25 -3.36 -25.74 -1.19
C GLU A 25 -2.83 -26.26 0.15
N GLY A 26 -2.04 -25.48 0.87
CA GLY A 26 -1.57 -25.78 2.21
C GLY A 26 -2.65 -25.72 3.30
N GLY A 27 -3.87 -25.30 2.98
CA GLY A 27 -5.03 -25.35 3.87
C GLY A 27 -5.08 -24.23 4.91
N VAL A 28 -4.54 -23.05 4.59
CA VAL A 28 -4.66 -21.86 5.45
C VAL A 28 -6.10 -21.33 5.48
N GLY A 29 -6.54 -20.79 6.62
CA GLY A 29 -7.89 -20.22 6.75
C GLY A 29 -7.99 -18.79 6.21
N LEU A 30 -6.92 -18.01 6.33
CA LEU A 30 -6.80 -16.63 5.83
C LEU A 30 -5.38 -16.39 5.31
N THR A 31 -5.29 -15.91 4.08
CA THR A 31 -4.05 -15.39 3.49
C THR A 31 -4.16 -13.87 3.33
N LEU A 32 -3.11 -13.15 3.70
CA LEU A 32 -2.94 -11.74 3.37
C LEU A 32 -1.88 -11.60 2.28
N THR A 33 -2.15 -10.77 1.27
CA THR A 33 -1.14 -10.50 0.26
C THR A 33 0.00 -9.65 0.84
N GLY A 34 1.11 -9.60 0.14
CA GLY A 34 2.03 -8.49 0.27
C GLY A 34 1.33 -7.18 -0.07
N ASN A 35 2.00 -6.07 0.21
CA ASN A 35 1.40 -4.77 0.02
C ASN A 35 1.20 -4.44 -1.47
N VAL A 36 -0.02 -4.12 -1.81
CA VAL A 36 -0.41 -3.60 -3.14
C VAL A 36 -0.52 -2.09 -3.02
N MET A 37 0.20 -1.37 -3.88
CA MET A 37 0.21 0.09 -3.85
C MET A 37 -1.06 0.66 -4.47
N VAL A 38 -1.58 1.73 -3.86
CA VAL A 38 -2.75 2.48 -4.36
C VAL A 38 -2.36 3.55 -5.40
N ALA A 39 -1.04 3.71 -5.64
CA ALA A 39 -0.48 4.71 -6.55
C ALA A 39 0.80 4.17 -7.22
N PRO A 40 0.97 4.35 -8.54
CA PRO A 40 2.13 3.82 -9.28
C PRO A 40 3.41 4.60 -9.03
N ASP A 41 3.28 5.83 -8.54
CA ASP A 41 4.36 6.78 -8.24
C ASP A 41 4.76 6.79 -6.76
N ALA A 42 4.38 5.74 -6.01
CA ALA A 42 4.66 5.62 -4.59
C ALA A 42 4.90 4.16 -4.21
N MET A 43 6.12 3.68 -4.44
CA MET A 43 6.50 2.29 -4.27
C MET A 43 7.38 2.10 -3.03
N THR A 44 7.23 0.95 -2.35
CA THR A 44 8.12 0.53 -1.27
C THR A 44 9.45 -0.02 -1.79
N GLY A 45 9.50 -0.43 -3.05
CA GLY A 45 10.67 -0.96 -3.70
C GLY A 45 10.33 -1.53 -5.09
N PRO A 46 11.34 -1.96 -5.86
CA PRO A 46 11.13 -2.54 -7.19
C PRO A 46 10.36 -3.87 -7.09
N GLY A 47 9.50 -4.13 -8.06
CA GLY A 47 8.73 -5.38 -8.11
C GLY A 47 7.43 -5.38 -7.28
N GLY A 48 7.03 -4.25 -6.73
CA GLY A 48 5.73 -4.09 -6.07
C GLY A 48 4.57 -4.10 -7.06
N VAL A 49 3.40 -4.55 -6.59
CA VAL A 49 2.15 -4.57 -7.36
C VAL A 49 1.38 -3.27 -7.14
N VAL A 50 0.74 -2.75 -8.19
CA VAL A 50 -0.12 -1.55 -8.13
C VAL A 50 -1.54 -1.90 -8.60
N LEU A 51 -2.54 -1.41 -7.88
CA LEU A 51 -3.93 -1.50 -8.29
C LEU A 51 -4.61 -0.13 -8.17
N GLN A 52 -4.87 0.48 -9.31
CA GLN A 52 -5.50 1.81 -9.42
C GLN A 52 -6.69 1.77 -10.41
N ALA A 53 -7.36 2.91 -10.60
CA ALA A 53 -8.60 3.00 -11.37
C ALA A 53 -8.50 2.38 -12.78
N GLU A 54 -7.41 2.66 -13.50
CA GLU A 54 -7.20 2.25 -14.89
C GLU A 54 -6.59 0.85 -15.04
N THR A 55 -6.21 0.21 -13.92
CA THR A 55 -5.55 -1.11 -13.96
C THR A 55 -6.50 -2.17 -14.53
N ASP A 56 -6.01 -2.98 -15.47
CA ASP A 56 -6.70 -4.18 -15.93
C ASP A 56 -6.88 -5.18 -14.79
N LEU A 57 -8.09 -5.68 -14.60
CA LEU A 57 -8.42 -6.60 -13.51
C LEU A 57 -8.12 -8.08 -13.82
N ASP A 58 -7.95 -8.47 -15.08
CA ASP A 58 -7.76 -9.87 -15.44
C ASP A 58 -6.62 -10.55 -14.68
N PRO A 59 -5.41 -9.96 -14.54
CA PRO A 59 -4.35 -10.55 -13.74
C PRO A 59 -4.70 -10.66 -12.24
N PHE A 60 -5.45 -9.70 -11.72
CA PHE A 60 -5.90 -9.70 -10.32
C PHE A 60 -6.98 -10.75 -10.07
N CYS A 61 -7.88 -10.96 -11.02
CA CYS A 61 -8.87 -12.06 -10.98
C CYS A 61 -8.17 -13.43 -10.95
N HIS A 62 -7.13 -13.61 -11.77
CA HIS A 62 -6.32 -14.82 -11.75
C HIS A 62 -5.62 -15.01 -10.40
N TRP A 63 -5.03 -13.96 -9.85
CA TRP A 63 -4.39 -14.00 -8.53
C TRP A 63 -5.37 -14.34 -7.43
N ALA A 64 -6.53 -13.67 -7.38
CA ALA A 64 -7.58 -13.94 -6.40
C ALA A 64 -8.05 -15.40 -6.48
N LYS A 65 -8.30 -15.90 -7.70
CA LYS A 65 -8.71 -17.28 -7.92
C LYS A 65 -7.66 -18.31 -7.49
N ALA A 66 -6.38 -18.05 -7.81
CA ALA A 66 -5.28 -18.94 -7.47
C ALA A 66 -4.98 -18.96 -5.96
N GLY A 67 -5.10 -17.81 -5.30
CA GLY A 67 -4.70 -17.63 -3.91
C GLY A 67 -5.80 -17.83 -2.86
N THR A 68 -7.07 -17.95 -3.27
CA THR A 68 -8.16 -18.19 -2.32
C THR A 68 -8.21 -19.68 -1.94
N PRO A 69 -7.94 -20.04 -0.67
CA PRO A 69 -7.97 -21.44 -0.25
C PRO A 69 -9.42 -21.97 -0.19
N PRO A 70 -9.65 -23.28 -0.41
CA PRO A 70 -10.98 -23.87 -0.29
C PRO A 70 -11.58 -23.63 1.10
N GLY A 71 -12.71 -22.92 1.16
CA GLY A 71 -13.37 -22.55 2.42
C GLY A 71 -12.66 -21.49 3.25
N GLY A 72 -11.58 -20.90 2.73
CA GLY A 72 -10.81 -19.83 3.38
C GLY A 72 -10.98 -18.46 2.73
N GLN A 73 -10.11 -17.55 3.07
CA GLN A 73 -10.15 -16.14 2.67
C GLN A 73 -8.81 -15.70 2.08
N LEU A 74 -8.85 -14.81 1.09
CA LEU A 74 -7.69 -14.07 0.61
C LEU A 74 -7.99 -12.57 0.68
N TRP A 75 -7.23 -11.85 1.51
CA TRP A 75 -7.36 -10.40 1.65
C TRP A 75 -6.18 -9.69 0.99
N MET A 76 -6.48 -8.63 0.26
CA MET A 76 -5.45 -7.77 -0.31
C MET A 76 -5.00 -6.74 0.72
N GLN A 77 -3.70 -6.70 1.04
CA GLN A 77 -3.13 -5.62 1.84
C GLN A 77 -2.86 -4.43 0.91
N ILE A 78 -3.56 -3.31 1.13
CA ILE A 78 -3.40 -2.08 0.34
C ILE A 78 -2.59 -1.04 1.11
N ASN A 79 -1.67 -0.37 0.41
CA ASN A 79 -0.65 0.46 1.03
C ASN A 79 -0.28 1.72 0.23
N HIS A 80 0.27 2.68 0.94
CA HIS A 80 1.03 3.80 0.40
C HIS A 80 2.26 4.03 1.30
N PRO A 81 3.50 4.04 0.77
CA PRO A 81 4.72 4.07 1.56
C PRO A 81 4.93 5.38 2.34
N GLY A 82 4.31 6.47 1.87
CA GLY A 82 4.57 7.78 2.45
C GLY A 82 6.02 8.22 2.23
N ARG A 83 6.71 8.60 3.30
CA ARG A 83 8.13 8.98 3.26
C ARG A 83 9.12 7.82 3.11
N GLN A 84 8.63 6.57 3.05
CA GLN A 84 9.49 5.39 2.87
C GLN A 84 9.65 5.03 1.39
N VAL A 85 9.95 6.01 0.56
CA VAL A 85 10.28 5.85 -0.86
C VAL A 85 11.79 5.98 -1.02
N TYR A 86 12.40 5.04 -1.75
CA TYR A 86 13.83 5.09 -2.02
C TYR A 86 14.18 6.24 -2.99
N GLU A 87 15.21 7.01 -2.67
CA GLU A 87 15.74 8.10 -3.51
C GLU A 87 16.06 7.61 -4.95
N ALA A 88 16.62 6.40 -5.05
CA ALA A 88 17.00 5.80 -6.33
C ALA A 88 15.81 5.50 -7.27
N MET A 89 14.57 5.50 -6.77
CA MET A 89 13.38 5.29 -7.61
C MET A 89 12.91 6.57 -8.30
N GLY A 90 13.39 7.73 -7.84
CA GLY A 90 13.05 9.04 -8.45
C GLY A 90 11.60 9.49 -8.20
N GLU A 91 10.89 8.82 -7.31
CA GLU A 91 9.50 9.12 -6.96
C GLU A 91 9.41 10.20 -5.88
N THR A 92 8.24 10.86 -5.79
CA THR A 92 8.00 11.87 -4.76
C THR A 92 7.59 11.22 -3.45
N ALA A 93 8.38 11.41 -2.40
CA ALA A 93 8.01 10.99 -1.06
C ALA A 93 6.96 11.94 -0.46
N LEU A 94 5.71 11.48 -0.35
CA LEU A 94 4.62 12.22 0.28
C LEU A 94 4.51 11.85 1.76
N SER A 95 4.21 12.82 2.60
CA SER A 95 4.10 12.62 4.06
C SER A 95 3.08 13.60 4.65
N PRO A 96 2.52 13.38 5.85
CA PRO A 96 1.71 14.42 6.50
C PRO A 96 2.49 15.71 6.74
N SER A 97 3.80 15.63 6.97
CA SER A 97 4.70 16.78 7.15
C SER A 97 6.07 16.46 6.54
N ASP A 98 6.90 17.45 6.35
CA ASP A 98 8.25 17.38 5.77
C ASP A 98 9.31 16.77 6.73
N VAL A 99 8.89 15.77 7.52
CA VAL A 99 9.75 15.08 8.49
C VAL A 99 10.39 13.87 7.84
N ALA A 100 11.67 13.97 7.49
CA ALA A 100 12.44 12.87 6.91
C ALA A 100 12.57 11.65 7.85
N LEU A 101 12.89 10.51 7.27
CA LEU A 101 13.28 9.32 8.06
C LEU A 101 14.64 9.59 8.72
N ASP A 102 14.72 9.27 10.01
CA ASP A 102 15.99 9.22 10.74
C ASP A 102 16.35 7.75 11.02
N MET A 103 17.25 7.23 10.21
CA MET A 103 17.81 5.89 10.30
C MET A 103 19.35 5.95 10.32
N GLY A 104 19.91 7.05 10.82
CA GLY A 104 21.35 7.28 10.82
C GLY A 104 21.91 7.25 9.38
N ASN A 105 22.92 6.45 9.15
CA ASN A 105 23.58 6.36 7.83
C ASN A 105 22.66 5.86 6.69
N LEU A 106 21.56 5.18 7.01
CA LEU A 106 20.61 4.67 6.02
C LEU A 106 19.59 5.72 5.59
N SER A 107 19.47 6.85 6.30
CA SER A 107 18.50 7.91 5.96
C SER A 107 18.66 8.43 4.54
N LYS A 108 19.89 8.48 4.03
CA LYS A 108 20.24 8.93 2.66
C LYS A 108 19.75 8.03 1.54
N LEU A 109 19.25 6.82 1.86
CA LEU A 109 18.66 5.92 0.87
C LEU A 109 17.22 6.31 0.52
N PHE A 110 16.60 7.16 1.32
CA PHE A 110 15.20 7.56 1.16
C PHE A 110 15.10 9.00 0.63
N ALA A 111 14.11 9.22 -0.23
CA ALA A 111 13.81 10.53 -0.75
C ALA A 111 13.38 11.50 0.36
N GLN A 112 13.69 12.79 0.18
CA GLN A 112 13.24 13.82 1.11
C GLN A 112 11.72 13.99 0.98
N PRO A 113 10.95 13.83 2.07
CA PRO A 113 9.51 13.96 2.00
C PRO A 113 9.08 15.41 1.90
N ARG A 114 7.97 15.66 1.23
CA ARG A 114 7.21 16.91 1.35
C ARG A 114 5.86 16.67 2.01
N ALA A 115 5.36 17.70 2.67
CA ALA A 115 4.00 17.68 3.22
C ALA A 115 2.96 17.61 2.09
N MET A 116 1.95 16.75 2.30
CA MET A 116 0.78 16.69 1.42
C MET A 116 -0.11 17.94 1.61
N THR A 117 -0.70 18.42 0.54
CA THR A 117 -1.82 19.36 0.58
C THR A 117 -3.10 18.63 1.01
N GLU A 118 -4.13 19.37 1.43
CA GLU A 118 -5.43 18.77 1.78
C GLU A 118 -6.05 18.03 0.58
N ALA A 119 -5.98 18.62 -0.62
CA ALA A 119 -6.48 17.99 -1.84
C ALA A 119 -5.76 16.68 -2.18
N GLU A 120 -4.45 16.58 -1.92
CA GLU A 120 -3.71 15.34 -2.10
C GLU A 120 -4.13 14.27 -1.07
N ILE A 121 -4.45 14.66 0.16
CA ILE A 121 -4.96 13.74 1.19
C ILE A 121 -6.33 13.20 0.77
N GLU A 122 -7.23 14.06 0.32
CA GLU A 122 -8.56 13.67 -0.19
C GLU A 122 -8.44 12.72 -1.40
N THR A 123 -7.59 13.07 -2.36
CA THR A 123 -7.28 12.20 -3.52
C THR A 123 -6.73 10.84 -3.08
N LEU A 124 -5.89 10.80 -2.07
CA LEU A 124 -5.36 9.55 -1.55
C LEU A 124 -6.45 8.67 -0.92
N ILE A 125 -7.36 9.25 -0.15
CA ILE A 125 -8.51 8.53 0.43
C ILE A 125 -9.34 7.89 -0.70
N GLU A 126 -9.63 8.64 -1.76
CA GLU A 126 -10.32 8.13 -2.94
C GLU A 126 -9.56 6.99 -3.64
N ARG A 127 -8.23 7.05 -3.70
CA ARG A 127 -7.40 5.96 -4.24
C ARG A 127 -7.53 4.69 -3.40
N PHE A 128 -7.48 4.79 -2.06
CA PHE A 128 -7.71 3.63 -1.18
C PHE A 128 -9.11 3.02 -1.37
N ALA A 129 -10.14 3.86 -1.48
CA ALA A 129 -11.51 3.41 -1.73
C ALA A 129 -11.63 2.70 -3.10
N THR A 130 -11.07 3.30 -4.15
CA THR A 130 -11.05 2.74 -5.51
C THR A 130 -10.31 1.40 -5.55
N THR A 131 -9.12 1.31 -4.94
CA THR A 131 -8.35 0.07 -4.88
C THR A 131 -9.12 -1.02 -4.13
N SER A 132 -9.80 -0.67 -3.04
CA SER A 132 -10.65 -1.61 -2.28
C SER A 132 -11.78 -2.17 -3.14
N GLN A 133 -12.49 -1.31 -3.87
CA GLN A 133 -13.57 -1.70 -4.77
C GLN A 133 -13.08 -2.59 -5.92
N LYS A 134 -11.92 -2.26 -6.49
CA LYS A 134 -11.31 -3.08 -7.54
C LYS A 134 -10.84 -4.43 -7.02
N ALA A 135 -10.30 -4.50 -5.80
CA ALA A 135 -9.93 -5.76 -5.16
C ALA A 135 -11.16 -6.67 -4.96
N GLU A 136 -12.29 -6.13 -4.48
CA GLU A 136 -13.56 -6.85 -4.39
C GLU A 136 -14.01 -7.35 -5.77
N SER A 137 -13.99 -6.47 -6.79
CA SER A 137 -14.38 -6.82 -8.16
C SER A 137 -13.49 -7.89 -8.77
N ALA A 138 -12.22 -7.97 -8.40
CA ALA A 138 -11.29 -9.02 -8.82
C ALA A 138 -11.49 -10.35 -8.07
N GLY A 139 -12.32 -10.38 -7.02
CA GLY A 139 -12.62 -11.60 -6.27
C GLY A 139 -11.82 -11.81 -5.00
N PHE A 140 -11.07 -10.81 -4.52
CA PHE A 140 -10.51 -10.86 -3.17
C PHE A 140 -11.64 -10.80 -2.15
N THR A 141 -11.54 -11.59 -1.08
CA THR A 141 -12.61 -11.73 -0.09
C THR A 141 -12.58 -10.64 0.98
N GLY A 142 -11.58 -9.77 0.95
CA GLY A 142 -11.45 -8.62 1.83
C GLY A 142 -10.21 -7.79 1.49
N VAL A 143 -10.07 -6.67 2.18
CA VAL A 143 -8.89 -5.81 2.12
C VAL A 143 -8.38 -5.53 3.54
N GLN A 144 -7.06 -5.36 3.65
CA GLN A 144 -6.42 -4.84 4.84
C GLN A 144 -5.77 -3.49 4.50
N VAL A 145 -6.26 -2.42 5.10
CA VAL A 145 -5.64 -1.10 4.98
C VAL A 145 -4.39 -1.08 5.85
N HIS A 146 -3.24 -0.85 5.24
CA HIS A 146 -1.95 -0.88 5.94
C HIS A 146 -1.70 0.41 6.72
N ALA A 147 -2.01 0.41 8.01
CA ALA A 147 -1.84 1.55 8.92
C ALA A 147 -0.66 1.39 9.91
N ALA A 148 0.31 0.54 9.58
CA ALA A 148 1.44 0.18 10.45
C ALA A 148 2.81 0.46 9.81
N HIS A 149 3.88 0.03 10.46
CA HIS A 149 5.28 0.01 10.01
C HIS A 149 5.85 1.37 9.58
N GLY A 150 5.23 2.48 10.00
CA GLY A 150 5.67 3.81 9.62
C GLY A 150 5.36 4.18 8.16
N TYR A 151 4.47 3.46 7.47
CA TYR A 151 3.93 3.85 6.17
C TYR A 151 2.95 5.02 6.30
N LEU A 152 2.37 5.51 5.23
CA LEU A 152 1.71 6.82 5.19
C LEU A 152 0.61 6.98 6.25
N ILE A 153 -0.30 6.02 6.41
CA ILE A 153 -1.36 6.12 7.42
C ILE A 153 -0.77 6.11 8.84
N SER A 154 0.23 5.25 9.10
CA SER A 154 0.97 5.27 10.36
C SER A 154 1.67 6.61 10.61
N GLN A 155 2.17 7.27 9.54
CA GLN A 155 2.77 8.61 9.64
C GLN A 155 1.73 9.65 10.04
N PHE A 156 0.49 9.57 9.53
CA PHE A 156 -0.60 10.46 9.96
C PHE A 156 -0.97 10.26 11.42
N LEU A 157 -1.03 9.02 11.88
CA LEU A 157 -1.39 8.69 13.27
C LEU A 157 -0.32 9.15 14.30
N SER A 158 0.96 9.16 13.90
CA SER A 158 2.06 9.48 14.80
C SER A 158 2.29 10.98 14.95
N PRO A 159 2.30 11.53 16.19
CA PRO A 159 2.65 12.94 16.41
C PRO A 159 4.12 13.25 16.13
N LEU A 160 4.97 12.24 15.96
CA LEU A 160 6.40 12.43 15.63
C LEU A 160 6.58 12.78 14.15
N SER A 161 5.76 12.23 13.27
CA SER A 161 5.81 12.48 11.82
C SER A 161 4.72 13.42 11.32
N ASN A 162 3.58 13.49 12.02
CA ASN A 162 2.48 14.40 11.69
C ASN A 162 2.54 15.65 12.60
N ARG A 163 3.06 16.73 12.06
CA ARG A 163 3.19 18.04 12.74
C ARG A 163 2.20 19.07 12.17
N ARG A 164 1.15 18.60 11.48
CA ARG A 164 0.12 19.48 10.90
C ARG A 164 -0.68 20.16 12.01
N THR A 165 -1.20 21.35 11.69
CA THR A 165 -2.06 22.17 12.56
C THR A 165 -3.47 22.34 12.00
N ASP A 166 -3.77 21.70 10.86
CA ASP A 166 -5.08 21.67 10.23
C ASP A 166 -5.92 20.47 10.73
N GLN A 167 -7.04 20.19 10.05
CA GLN A 167 -7.96 19.11 10.38
C GLN A 167 -7.38 17.68 10.28
N TRP A 168 -6.16 17.53 9.73
CA TRP A 168 -5.45 16.26 9.54
C TRP A 168 -4.33 16.05 10.57
N GLY A 169 -4.16 16.99 11.52
CA GLY A 169 -3.09 16.96 12.52
C GLY A 169 -3.53 17.40 13.91
N GLY A 170 -2.58 17.54 14.83
CA GLY A 170 -2.86 17.91 16.22
C GLY A 170 -3.30 16.74 17.08
N ASP A 171 -4.54 16.69 17.55
CA ASP A 171 -5.06 15.61 18.41
C ASP A 171 -5.28 14.29 17.63
N ILE A 172 -5.53 13.22 18.38
CA ILE A 172 -5.68 11.89 17.78
C ILE A 172 -6.92 11.79 16.87
N THR A 173 -7.99 12.52 17.18
CA THR A 173 -9.21 12.52 16.36
C THR A 173 -8.90 13.04 14.95
N ASN A 174 -8.16 14.14 14.86
CA ASN A 174 -7.74 14.71 13.59
C ASN A 174 -6.72 13.81 12.86
N ARG A 175 -5.71 13.29 13.58
CA ARG A 175 -4.71 12.41 12.99
C ARG A 175 -5.29 11.10 12.47
N SER A 176 -6.38 10.59 13.07
CA SER A 176 -7.06 9.38 12.62
C SER A 176 -8.11 9.61 11.53
N ARG A 177 -8.35 10.86 11.13
CA ARG A 177 -9.36 11.21 10.11
C ARG A 177 -9.08 10.59 8.75
N ILE A 178 -7.84 10.22 8.46
CA ILE A 178 -7.45 9.55 7.23
C ILE A 178 -7.93 8.09 7.15
N LEU A 179 -8.29 7.48 8.28
CA LEU A 179 -8.88 6.14 8.39
C LEU A 179 -10.39 6.16 8.21
#